data_becfbe859fc9aae8a1702a387b71098a
#
_entry.id   becfbe859fc9aae8a1702a387b71098a
#
_cell.length_a   1.000
_cell.length_b   1.000
_cell.length_c   1.000
_cell.angle_alpha   90.00
_cell.angle_beta   90.00
_cell.angle_gamma   90.00
#
_symmetry.space_group_name_H-M   'P 1'
#
loop_
_entity.id
_entity.type
_entity.pdbx_description
1 polymer ?
#
loop_
_entity_poly.entity_id
_entity_poly.type
_entity_poly.pdbx_seq_one_letter_code
_entity_poly.pdbx_strand_id
1 'polypeptide(L)'
;MIRTLQALRFLAAFMVVMHHSVRSFYKSDLGQFDHLVREVFSMGVDIFFVISGFVIYYSFERKPKGVKKFVLDRIFRIVPVYWLCLFVYLFFVLYYPKFTPYTGFSYDNFISSLLFIPSENPGGGIFPMLTVGWSLNFEMLFYAIFALAICIKGKDVAAIIIFIVLAVNVMAKMKYLPWFYSNPIIYEFCFGVLIGYVHLHTDMFKSNNWSGPAVIACISFVFMLTTPETNRLIAYGVPAAVIVASLIAMDAHIKTPDWLVTLGDSSYSLYLVHRIVITALTIPFFFNGYSHMKGVLASCVLSVIASVIMYRIFERPVTRLLKSGYAKIEKAPA
;
A
#
# COMPACT_ATOMS: atom_id res chain seq x y z
N MET A 1 -0.86 5.70 18.79
CA MET A 1 -1.24 5.32 17.43
C MET A 1 -2.21 6.39 16.94
N ILE A 2 -1.98 6.98 15.78
CA ILE A 2 -2.86 8.00 15.20
C ILE A 2 -4.07 7.27 14.59
N ARG A 3 -5.25 7.48 15.19
CA ARG A 3 -6.47 6.71 14.85
C ARG A 3 -7.05 7.09 13.50
N THR A 4 -6.97 8.38 13.15
CA THR A 4 -7.39 8.89 11.84
C THR A 4 -6.62 8.25 10.69
N LEU A 5 -5.33 7.96 10.86
CA LEU A 5 -4.54 7.25 9.84
C LEU A 5 -4.98 5.80 9.66
N GLN A 6 -5.48 5.12 10.69
CA GLN A 6 -6.03 3.77 10.50
C GLN A 6 -7.32 3.83 9.67
N ALA A 7 -8.19 4.79 9.94
CA ALA A 7 -9.37 5.01 9.12
C ALA A 7 -9.00 5.31 7.65
N LEU A 8 -8.02 6.20 7.44
CA LEU A 8 -7.55 6.54 6.10
C LEU A 8 -6.95 5.33 5.36
N ARG A 9 -6.20 4.46 6.06
CA ARG A 9 -5.68 3.21 5.48
C ARG A 9 -6.79 2.28 4.99
N PHE A 10 -7.87 2.16 5.76
CA PHE A 10 -9.03 1.38 5.29
C PHE A 10 -9.66 2.01 4.04
N LEU A 11 -9.90 3.32 4.06
CA LEU A 11 -10.48 4.03 2.91
C LEU A 11 -9.59 3.88 1.67
N ALA A 12 -8.29 4.05 1.81
CA ALA A 12 -7.33 3.88 0.72
C ALA A 12 -7.34 2.44 0.15
N ALA A 13 -7.36 1.41 1.02
CA ALA A 13 -7.50 0.03 0.57
C ALA A 13 -8.83 -0.21 -0.15
N PHE A 14 -9.92 0.32 0.40
CA PHE A 14 -11.25 0.16 -0.18
C PHE A 14 -11.38 0.85 -1.54
N MET A 15 -10.76 2.01 -1.73
CA MET A 15 -10.67 2.66 -3.06
C MET A 15 -9.99 1.73 -4.07
N VAL A 16 -8.87 1.09 -3.71
CA VAL A 16 -8.19 0.12 -4.59
C VAL A 16 -9.08 -1.09 -4.89
N VAL A 17 -9.86 -1.58 -3.90
CA VAL A 17 -10.86 -2.64 -4.13
C VAL A 17 -11.90 -2.19 -5.15
N MET A 18 -12.46 -0.99 -5.00
CA MET A 18 -13.43 -0.40 -5.96
C MET A 18 -12.83 -0.30 -7.36
N HIS A 19 -11.61 0.25 -7.49
CA HIS A 19 -10.90 0.35 -8.75
C HIS A 19 -10.82 -1.01 -9.47
N HIS A 20 -10.32 -2.04 -8.78
CA HIS A 20 -10.16 -3.36 -9.38
C HIS A 20 -11.48 -4.09 -9.61
N SER A 21 -12.48 -3.90 -8.74
CA SER A 21 -13.81 -4.50 -8.90
C SER A 21 -14.49 -3.96 -10.15
N VAL A 22 -14.56 -2.64 -10.29
CA VAL A 22 -15.21 -2.05 -11.46
C VAL A 22 -14.48 -2.43 -12.75
N ARG A 23 -13.14 -2.35 -12.79
CA ARG A 23 -12.36 -2.78 -13.98
C ARG A 23 -12.55 -4.25 -14.35
N SER A 24 -12.85 -5.12 -13.39
CA SER A 24 -13.04 -6.55 -13.64
C SER A 24 -14.43 -6.89 -14.15
N PHE A 25 -15.46 -6.20 -13.66
CA PHE A 25 -16.86 -6.47 -14.04
C PHE A 25 -17.37 -5.58 -15.18
N TYR A 26 -16.93 -4.31 -15.26
CA TYR A 26 -17.27 -3.40 -16.35
C TYR A 26 -16.11 -3.30 -17.34
N LYS A 27 -16.25 -3.95 -18.50
CA LYS A 27 -15.25 -3.89 -19.60
C LYS A 27 -15.48 -2.71 -20.55
N SER A 28 -16.71 -2.19 -20.59
CA SER A 28 -17.11 -1.05 -21.41
C SER A 28 -16.82 0.28 -20.73
N ASP A 29 -16.83 1.34 -21.51
CA ASP A 29 -16.74 2.71 -21.03
C ASP A 29 -17.90 3.02 -20.07
N LEU A 30 -17.56 3.62 -18.91
CA LEU A 30 -18.50 4.08 -17.89
C LEU A 30 -18.92 5.53 -18.09
N GLY A 31 -18.61 6.13 -19.26
CA GLY A 31 -18.90 7.53 -19.56
C GLY A 31 -18.23 8.48 -18.57
N GLN A 32 -18.98 9.42 -18.00
CA GLN A 32 -18.46 10.41 -17.05
C GLN A 32 -17.84 9.82 -15.78
N PHE A 33 -18.21 8.59 -15.40
CA PHE A 33 -17.67 7.89 -14.22
C PHE A 33 -16.38 7.12 -14.51
N ASP A 34 -15.97 7.00 -15.76
CA ASP A 34 -14.79 6.20 -16.13
C ASP A 34 -13.52 6.76 -15.48
N HIS A 35 -13.31 8.07 -15.56
CA HIS A 35 -12.20 8.75 -14.91
C HIS A 35 -12.20 8.51 -13.38
N LEU A 36 -13.34 8.74 -12.71
CA LEU A 36 -13.46 8.54 -11.28
C LEU A 36 -13.06 7.12 -10.84
N VAL A 37 -13.55 6.13 -11.56
CA VAL A 37 -13.36 4.73 -11.17
C VAL A 37 -11.99 4.20 -11.56
N ARG A 38 -11.51 4.54 -12.74
CA ARG A 38 -10.26 3.98 -13.26
C ARG A 38 -9.03 4.72 -12.77
N GLU A 39 -9.12 6.02 -12.59
CA GLU A 39 -7.98 6.85 -12.20
C GLU A 39 -8.05 7.23 -10.72
N VAL A 40 -9.11 7.93 -10.31
CA VAL A 40 -9.19 8.48 -8.94
C VAL A 40 -9.14 7.38 -7.87
N PHE A 41 -9.84 6.27 -8.04
CA PHE A 41 -9.77 5.20 -7.02
C PHE A 41 -8.42 4.50 -6.98
N SER A 42 -7.57 4.62 -8.02
CA SER A 42 -6.20 4.12 -7.97
C SER A 42 -5.30 4.89 -7.01
N MET A 43 -5.64 6.14 -6.67
CA MET A 43 -4.88 7.00 -5.74
C MET A 43 -4.81 6.46 -4.30
N GLY A 44 -5.60 5.44 -3.96
CA GLY A 44 -5.46 4.74 -2.70
C GLY A 44 -4.04 4.23 -2.45
N VAL A 45 -3.30 3.88 -3.52
CA VAL A 45 -1.90 3.46 -3.43
C VAL A 45 -1.00 4.63 -3.04
N ASP A 46 -1.23 5.82 -3.60
CA ASP A 46 -0.47 7.05 -3.32
C ASP A 46 -0.62 7.43 -1.84
N ILE A 47 -1.85 7.36 -1.31
CA ILE A 47 -2.12 7.55 0.12
C ILE A 47 -1.35 6.52 0.98
N PHE A 48 -1.31 5.25 0.55
CA PHE A 48 -0.56 4.21 1.27
C PHE A 48 0.93 4.49 1.33
N PHE A 49 1.54 4.95 0.25
CA PHE A 49 2.98 5.24 0.23
C PHE A 49 3.33 6.40 1.17
N VAL A 50 2.53 7.46 1.17
CA VAL A 50 2.72 8.58 2.12
C VAL A 50 2.56 8.08 3.57
N ILE A 51 1.51 7.32 3.87
CA ILE A 51 1.29 6.76 5.23
C ILE A 51 2.45 5.84 5.62
N SER A 52 2.95 4.99 4.71
CA SER A 52 4.07 4.08 4.99
C SER A 52 5.33 4.87 5.34
N GLY A 53 5.69 5.89 4.57
CA GLY A 53 6.82 6.77 4.88
C GLY A 53 6.69 7.40 6.26
N PHE A 54 5.51 7.97 6.56
CA PHE A 54 5.23 8.59 7.85
C PHE A 54 5.31 7.59 9.02
N VAL A 55 4.58 6.49 8.96
CA VAL A 55 4.48 5.53 10.07
C VAL A 55 5.83 4.89 10.38
N ILE A 56 6.62 4.59 9.35
CA ILE A 56 7.93 3.95 9.53
C ILE A 56 8.89 4.93 10.18
N TYR A 57 9.00 6.16 9.67
CA TYR A 57 9.87 7.18 10.21
C TYR A 57 9.45 7.56 11.64
N TYR A 58 8.19 7.91 11.87
CA TYR A 58 7.64 8.27 13.17
C TYR A 58 7.84 7.17 14.23
N SER A 59 7.62 5.90 13.85
CA SER A 59 7.80 4.77 14.77
C SER A 59 9.26 4.53 15.11
N PHE A 60 10.17 4.75 14.17
CA PHE A 60 11.61 4.60 14.36
C PHE A 60 12.16 5.69 15.28
N GLU A 61 11.85 6.96 15.02
CA GLU A 61 12.31 8.08 15.84
C GLU A 61 11.82 7.99 17.29
N ARG A 62 10.57 7.55 17.50
CA ARG A 62 10.02 7.38 18.85
C ARG A 62 10.57 6.17 19.61
N LYS A 63 10.99 5.13 18.91
CA LYS A 63 11.58 3.92 19.50
C LYS A 63 12.64 3.37 18.54
N PRO A 64 13.84 3.96 18.54
CA PRO A 64 14.93 3.51 17.70
C PRO A 64 15.25 2.03 17.91
N LYS A 65 15.49 1.32 16.83
CA LYS A 65 15.79 -0.11 16.82
C LYS A 65 17.03 -0.34 15.96
N GLY A 66 17.81 -1.37 16.32
CA GLY A 66 18.89 -1.84 15.46
C GLY A 66 18.36 -2.32 14.10
N VAL A 67 19.20 -2.23 13.07
CA VAL A 67 18.87 -2.58 11.67
C VAL A 67 18.24 -3.97 11.56
N LYS A 68 18.84 -4.98 12.19
CA LYS A 68 18.34 -6.38 12.15
C LYS A 68 16.89 -6.46 12.64
N LYS A 69 16.58 -5.83 13.77
CA LYS A 69 15.23 -5.83 14.35
C LYS A 69 14.24 -5.05 13.48
N PHE A 70 14.68 -3.94 12.92
CA PHE A 70 13.87 -3.16 11.96
C PHE A 70 13.47 -4.02 10.76
N VAL A 71 14.46 -4.64 10.09
CA VAL A 71 14.23 -5.46 8.88
C VAL A 71 13.32 -6.66 9.20
N LEU A 72 13.59 -7.40 10.26
CA LEU A 72 12.78 -8.55 10.66
C LEU A 72 11.33 -8.16 11.01
N ASP A 73 11.12 -7.02 11.69
CA ASP A 73 9.78 -6.52 11.98
C ASP A 73 8.94 -6.26 10.71
N ARG A 74 9.60 -5.84 9.61
CA ARG A 74 8.95 -5.62 8.30
C ARG A 74 8.71 -6.93 7.58
N ILE A 75 9.73 -7.79 7.48
CA ILE A 75 9.63 -9.12 6.86
C ILE A 75 8.48 -9.92 7.51
N PHE A 76 8.46 -10.02 8.84
CA PHE A 76 7.42 -10.77 9.56
C PHE A 76 5.99 -10.24 9.36
N ARG A 77 5.87 -8.97 9.01
CA ARG A 77 4.59 -8.34 8.74
C ARG A 77 4.11 -8.56 7.30
N ILE A 78 5.02 -8.46 6.32
CA ILE A 78 4.65 -8.40 4.90
C ILE A 78 4.71 -9.78 4.26
N VAL A 79 5.83 -10.48 4.39
CA VAL A 79 6.15 -11.67 3.60
C VAL A 79 5.17 -12.82 3.79
N PRO A 80 4.79 -13.22 5.03
CA PRO A 80 3.93 -14.40 5.20
C PRO A 80 2.55 -14.24 4.56
N VAL A 81 1.93 -13.07 4.69
CA VAL A 81 0.59 -12.80 4.13
C VAL A 81 0.66 -12.71 2.60
N TYR A 82 1.69 -12.03 2.09
CA TYR A 82 1.89 -11.91 0.64
C TYR A 82 2.12 -13.29 0.00
N TRP A 83 3.00 -14.11 0.56
CA TRP A 83 3.26 -15.45 0.03
C TRP A 83 2.01 -16.33 0.06
N LEU A 84 1.25 -16.31 1.16
CA LEU A 84 -0.01 -17.04 1.22
C LEU A 84 -0.95 -16.61 0.09
N CYS A 85 -1.15 -15.30 -0.09
CA CYS A 85 -1.98 -14.77 -1.16
C CYS A 85 -1.43 -15.13 -2.56
N LEU A 86 -0.11 -15.09 -2.75
CA LEU A 86 0.54 -15.44 -4.01
C LEU A 86 0.32 -16.92 -4.35
N PHE A 87 0.48 -17.84 -3.39
CA PHE A 87 0.21 -19.27 -3.62
C PHE A 87 -1.26 -19.56 -3.91
N VAL A 88 -2.19 -18.90 -3.21
CA VAL A 88 -3.62 -19.01 -3.52
C VAL A 88 -3.91 -18.48 -4.93
N TYR A 89 -3.28 -17.36 -5.30
CA TYR A 89 -3.46 -16.77 -6.63
C TYR A 89 -2.86 -17.62 -7.75
N LEU A 90 -1.76 -18.32 -7.48
CA LEU A 90 -1.16 -19.30 -8.40
C LEU A 90 -2.17 -20.35 -8.86
N PHE A 91 -3.06 -20.82 -7.95
CA PHE A 91 -4.14 -21.74 -8.32
C PHE A 91 -5.02 -21.15 -9.43
N PHE A 92 -5.40 -19.86 -9.35
CA PHE A 92 -6.20 -19.23 -10.40
C PHE A 92 -5.41 -19.06 -11.72
N VAL A 93 -4.12 -18.74 -11.64
CA VAL A 93 -3.27 -18.62 -12.84
C VAL A 93 -3.16 -19.95 -13.59
N LEU A 94 -3.06 -21.06 -12.86
CA LEU A 94 -2.90 -22.39 -13.46
C LEU A 94 -4.21 -22.98 -13.97
N TYR A 95 -5.31 -22.83 -13.25
CA TYR A 95 -6.58 -23.51 -13.58
C TYR A 95 -7.62 -22.60 -14.22
N TYR A 96 -7.53 -21.29 -14.01
CA TYR A 96 -8.50 -20.29 -14.50
C TYR A 96 -7.80 -19.07 -15.14
N PRO A 97 -6.83 -19.25 -16.07
CA PRO A 97 -6.03 -18.14 -16.59
C PRO A 97 -6.85 -17.05 -17.25
N LYS A 98 -7.98 -17.39 -17.90
CA LYS A 98 -8.88 -16.44 -18.59
C LYS A 98 -9.51 -15.41 -17.64
N PHE A 99 -9.55 -15.68 -16.33
CA PHE A 99 -10.15 -14.82 -15.31
C PHE A 99 -9.10 -14.05 -14.50
N THR A 100 -7.81 -14.27 -14.79
CA THR A 100 -6.73 -13.48 -14.24
C THR A 100 -6.43 -12.29 -15.16
N PRO A 101 -5.97 -11.13 -14.64
CA PRO A 101 -5.72 -9.93 -15.46
C PRO A 101 -4.65 -10.13 -16.52
N TYR A 102 -3.70 -11.01 -16.26
CA TYR A 102 -2.63 -11.37 -17.16
C TYR A 102 -2.63 -12.89 -17.33
N THR A 103 -2.76 -13.35 -18.55
CA THR A 103 -2.83 -14.78 -18.87
C THR A 103 -1.43 -15.37 -19.01
N GLY A 104 -1.27 -16.53 -18.43
CA GLY A 104 -0.04 -17.33 -18.56
C GLY A 104 0.78 -17.41 -17.28
N PHE A 105 1.52 -18.53 -17.17
CA PHE A 105 2.45 -18.79 -16.07
C PHE A 105 3.88 -18.60 -16.58
N SER A 106 4.71 -17.89 -15.83
CA SER A 106 6.14 -17.82 -16.00
C SER A 106 6.81 -18.19 -14.68
N TYR A 107 7.74 -19.12 -14.73
CA TYR A 107 8.52 -19.52 -13.58
C TYR A 107 9.37 -18.36 -13.04
N ASP A 108 10.02 -17.62 -13.95
CA ASP A 108 10.85 -16.47 -13.58
C ASP A 108 10.04 -15.36 -12.92
N ASN A 109 8.85 -15.05 -13.45
CA ASN A 109 7.96 -14.08 -12.83
C ASN A 109 7.43 -14.55 -11.46
N PHE A 110 7.18 -15.86 -11.29
CA PHE A 110 6.77 -16.41 -10.00
C PHE A 110 7.87 -16.28 -8.95
N ILE A 111 9.10 -16.69 -9.26
CA ILE A 111 10.24 -16.58 -8.35
C ILE A 111 10.56 -15.11 -8.03
N SER A 112 10.57 -14.25 -9.04
CA SER A 112 10.76 -12.81 -8.86
C SER A 112 9.65 -12.21 -7.96
N SER A 113 8.41 -12.67 -8.11
CA SER A 113 7.30 -12.26 -7.23
C SER A 113 7.53 -12.65 -5.78
N LEU A 114 8.01 -13.89 -5.50
CA LEU A 114 8.35 -14.32 -4.14
C LEU A 114 9.43 -13.45 -3.48
N LEU A 115 10.38 -12.96 -4.29
CA LEU A 115 11.52 -12.16 -3.85
C LEU A 115 11.27 -10.65 -3.90
N PHE A 116 10.07 -10.20 -4.29
CA PHE A 116 9.73 -8.78 -4.48
C PHE A 116 10.63 -8.08 -5.51
N ILE A 117 11.06 -8.79 -6.54
CA ILE A 117 11.89 -8.27 -7.63
C ILE A 117 10.97 -7.92 -8.80
N PRO A 118 11.06 -6.68 -9.36
CA PRO A 118 10.33 -6.33 -10.56
C PRO A 118 10.73 -7.22 -11.74
N SER A 119 9.76 -7.83 -12.40
CA SER A 119 9.98 -8.71 -13.55
C SER A 119 8.84 -8.58 -14.57
N GLU A 120 9.11 -8.94 -15.81
CA GLU A 120 8.09 -8.97 -16.85
C GLU A 120 7.03 -10.04 -16.55
N ASN A 121 5.78 -9.64 -16.71
CA ASN A 121 4.64 -10.54 -16.58
C ASN A 121 4.30 -11.14 -17.95
N PRO A 122 3.94 -12.43 -18.06
CA PRO A 122 3.57 -13.07 -19.33
C PRO A 122 2.47 -12.34 -20.11
N GLY A 123 1.57 -11.64 -19.42
CA GLY A 123 0.53 -10.82 -20.04
C GLY A 123 0.95 -9.40 -20.42
N GLY A 124 2.22 -9.06 -20.23
CA GLY A 124 2.80 -7.76 -20.52
C GLY A 124 2.97 -6.85 -19.30
N GLY A 125 3.93 -5.93 -19.41
CA GLY A 125 4.28 -4.99 -18.35
C GLY A 125 5.09 -5.60 -17.20
N ILE A 126 5.60 -4.74 -16.33
CA ILE A 126 6.40 -5.13 -15.16
C ILE A 126 5.49 -5.27 -13.96
N PHE A 127 4.97 -6.48 -13.74
CA PHE A 127 4.07 -6.80 -12.64
C PHE A 127 4.39 -8.18 -12.05
N PRO A 128 4.32 -8.35 -10.72
CA PRO A 128 4.38 -9.68 -10.13
C PRO A 128 3.17 -10.52 -10.54
N MET A 129 3.22 -11.83 -10.34
CA MET A 129 2.11 -12.74 -10.62
C MET A 129 0.81 -12.29 -9.92
N LEU A 130 0.85 -11.99 -8.64
CA LEU A 130 -0.23 -11.28 -7.94
C LEU A 130 -0.04 -9.78 -8.21
N THR A 131 -0.72 -9.28 -9.23
CA THR A 131 -0.45 -7.97 -9.84
C THR A 131 -0.38 -6.82 -8.86
N VAL A 132 -1.25 -6.79 -7.84
CA VAL A 132 -1.25 -5.73 -6.81
C VAL A 132 0.04 -5.68 -5.98
N GLY A 133 0.86 -6.72 -6.03
CA GLY A 133 2.18 -6.75 -5.37
C GLY A 133 3.21 -5.80 -5.96
N TRP A 134 2.93 -5.14 -7.10
CA TRP A 134 3.86 -4.17 -7.68
C TRP A 134 4.22 -3.03 -6.70
N SER A 135 3.27 -2.59 -5.89
CA SER A 135 3.51 -1.57 -4.86
C SER A 135 4.40 -2.09 -3.72
N LEU A 136 4.33 -3.40 -3.43
CA LEU A 136 5.20 -4.03 -2.42
C LEU A 136 6.67 -4.06 -2.87
N ASN A 137 6.94 -4.11 -4.18
CA ASN A 137 8.32 -4.00 -4.69
C ASN A 137 8.92 -2.63 -4.31
N PHE A 138 8.14 -1.54 -4.41
CA PHE A 138 8.57 -0.22 -3.92
C PHE A 138 8.68 -0.17 -2.41
N GLU A 139 7.74 -0.79 -1.69
CA GLU A 139 7.76 -0.81 -0.22
C GLU A 139 8.98 -1.57 0.31
N MET A 140 9.33 -2.70 -0.28
CA MET A 140 10.53 -3.46 0.09
C MET A 140 11.83 -2.71 -0.23
N LEU A 141 11.89 -2.01 -1.37
CA LEU A 141 13.00 -1.10 -1.68
C LEU A 141 13.11 0.02 -0.63
N PHE A 142 11.99 0.64 -0.26
CA PHE A 142 11.99 1.66 0.79
C PHE A 142 12.47 1.13 2.15
N TYR A 143 12.10 -0.11 2.52
CA TYR A 143 12.64 -0.75 3.73
C TYR A 143 14.15 -0.98 3.67
N ALA A 144 14.67 -1.37 2.50
CA ALA A 144 16.11 -1.52 2.30
C ALA A 144 16.83 -0.18 2.42
N ILE A 145 16.30 0.89 1.81
CA ILE A 145 16.83 2.26 1.91
C ILE A 145 16.81 2.73 3.37
N PHE A 146 15.70 2.50 4.08
CA PHE A 146 15.58 2.87 5.48
C PHE A 146 16.57 2.10 6.37
N ALA A 147 16.75 0.80 6.13
CA ALA A 147 17.73 -0.03 6.83
C ALA A 147 19.17 0.49 6.60
N LEU A 148 19.48 0.87 5.35
CA LEU A 148 20.77 1.47 5.01
C LEU A 148 20.96 2.82 5.73
N ALA A 149 19.94 3.68 5.77
CA ALA A 149 19.99 4.95 6.49
C ALA A 149 20.27 4.77 8.00
N ILE A 150 19.68 3.74 8.63
CA ILE A 150 19.96 3.40 10.04
C ILE A 150 21.44 3.00 10.25
N CYS A 151 22.11 2.38 9.27
CA CYS A 151 23.53 2.02 9.36
C CYS A 151 24.43 3.25 9.42
N ILE A 152 24.01 4.38 8.86
CA ILE A 152 24.80 5.60 8.79
C ILE A 152 24.59 6.39 10.09
N LYS A 153 25.37 6.04 11.13
CA LYS A 153 25.26 6.65 12.47
C LYS A 153 25.57 8.17 12.47
N GLY A 154 24.89 8.90 13.37
CA GLY A 154 25.22 10.31 13.67
C GLY A 154 24.73 11.32 12.65
N LYS A 155 23.86 10.95 11.70
CA LYS A 155 23.29 11.84 10.68
C LYS A 155 21.77 11.80 10.71
N ASP A 156 21.15 12.84 10.15
CA ASP A 156 19.69 12.92 9.97
C ASP A 156 19.19 11.80 9.06
N VAL A 157 18.46 10.84 9.64
CA VAL A 157 17.92 9.67 8.93
C VAL A 157 16.95 10.11 7.84
N ALA A 158 16.17 11.18 8.05
CA ALA A 158 15.23 11.67 7.03
C ALA A 158 15.98 12.18 5.81
N ALA A 159 17.01 13.01 5.99
CA ALA A 159 17.82 13.55 4.90
C ALA A 159 18.51 12.44 4.09
N ILE A 160 19.04 11.42 4.78
CA ILE A 160 19.68 10.27 4.14
C ILE A 160 18.68 9.47 3.29
N ILE A 161 17.48 9.18 3.82
CA ILE A 161 16.42 8.47 3.08
C ILE A 161 16.05 9.24 1.82
N ILE A 162 15.77 10.54 1.93
CA ILE A 162 15.40 11.38 0.80
C ILE A 162 16.50 11.39 -0.25
N PHE A 163 17.75 11.56 0.16
CA PHE A 163 18.90 11.55 -0.75
C PHE A 163 19.02 10.21 -1.50
N ILE A 164 18.92 9.06 -0.79
CA ILE A 164 19.03 7.75 -1.43
C ILE A 164 17.85 7.50 -2.37
N VAL A 165 16.62 7.87 -2.01
CA VAL A 165 15.44 7.72 -2.89
C VAL A 165 15.63 8.53 -4.17
N LEU A 166 16.10 9.78 -4.06
CA LEU A 166 16.42 10.62 -5.22
C LEU A 166 17.50 9.97 -6.10
N ALA A 167 18.59 9.49 -5.49
CA ALA A 167 19.67 8.82 -6.20
C ALA A 167 19.19 7.57 -6.95
N VAL A 168 18.40 6.71 -6.29
CA VAL A 168 17.81 5.51 -6.90
C VAL A 168 16.94 5.86 -8.11
N ASN A 169 16.09 6.88 -8.01
CA ASN A 169 15.23 7.29 -9.12
C ASN A 169 16.05 7.84 -10.30
N VAL A 170 17.06 8.67 -10.02
CA VAL A 170 17.97 9.20 -11.05
C VAL A 170 18.75 8.05 -11.71
N MET A 171 19.32 7.12 -10.95
CA MET A 171 20.04 5.96 -11.47
C MET A 171 19.14 5.07 -12.34
N ALA A 172 17.88 4.89 -11.95
CA ALA A 172 16.91 4.15 -12.74
C ALA A 172 16.57 4.87 -14.06
N LYS A 173 16.44 6.19 -14.06
CA LYS A 173 16.27 7.00 -15.29
C LYS A 173 17.48 6.93 -16.21
N MET A 174 18.69 6.84 -15.62
CA MET A 174 19.94 6.65 -16.35
C MET A 174 20.19 5.18 -16.76
N LYS A 175 19.24 4.26 -16.48
CA LYS A 175 19.31 2.81 -16.78
C LYS A 175 20.41 2.04 -16.04
N TYR A 176 20.95 2.56 -14.94
CA TYR A 176 21.85 1.81 -14.05
C TYR A 176 21.10 0.91 -13.08
N LEU A 177 19.81 1.17 -12.86
CA LEU A 177 18.87 0.36 -12.10
C LEU A 177 17.66 0.01 -12.96
N PRO A 178 16.85 -1.01 -12.58
CA PRO A 178 15.63 -1.35 -13.29
C PRO A 178 14.73 -0.13 -13.51
N TRP A 179 14.28 0.07 -14.74
CA TRP A 179 13.42 1.19 -15.14
C TRP A 179 12.16 1.33 -14.26
N PHE A 180 11.69 0.24 -13.70
CA PHE A 180 10.58 0.22 -12.75
C PHE A 180 10.73 1.27 -11.64
N TYR A 181 11.93 1.46 -11.11
CA TYR A 181 12.21 2.43 -10.03
C TYR A 181 12.37 3.88 -10.50
N SER A 182 12.26 4.14 -11.80
CA SER A 182 12.20 5.51 -12.35
C SER A 182 10.84 6.17 -12.13
N ASN A 183 9.80 5.40 -11.73
CA ASN A 183 8.46 5.91 -11.46
C ASN A 183 8.49 6.89 -10.29
N PRO A 184 7.98 8.13 -10.49
CA PRO A 184 8.02 9.19 -9.47
C PRO A 184 7.18 8.88 -8.21
N ILE A 185 6.34 7.88 -8.23
CA ILE A 185 5.56 7.40 -7.06
C ILE A 185 6.46 7.07 -5.84
N ILE A 186 7.73 6.74 -6.08
CA ILE A 186 8.71 6.48 -5.02
C ILE A 186 8.91 7.70 -4.09
N TYR A 187 8.69 8.93 -4.59
CA TYR A 187 8.82 10.16 -3.80
C TYR A 187 7.73 10.33 -2.75
N GLU A 188 6.63 9.61 -2.86
CA GLU A 188 5.53 9.67 -1.90
C GLU A 188 5.93 9.12 -0.53
N PHE A 189 6.86 8.16 -0.48
CA PHE A 189 7.49 7.76 0.77
C PHE A 189 8.27 8.91 1.42
N CYS A 190 8.96 9.75 0.61
CA CYS A 190 9.68 10.92 1.10
C CYS A 190 8.72 11.96 1.67
N PHE A 191 7.54 12.16 1.06
CA PHE A 191 6.51 13.04 1.62
C PHE A 191 6.08 12.56 3.02
N GLY A 192 5.86 11.24 3.17
CA GLY A 192 5.56 10.65 4.47
C GLY A 192 6.67 10.87 5.51
N VAL A 193 7.94 10.67 5.13
CA VAL A 193 9.10 10.93 5.99
C VAL A 193 9.15 12.41 6.41
N LEU A 194 8.96 13.34 5.47
CA LEU A 194 8.92 14.78 5.74
C LEU A 194 7.80 15.17 6.70
N ILE A 195 6.59 14.64 6.50
CA ILE A 195 5.47 14.85 7.42
C ILE A 195 5.82 14.35 8.82
N GLY A 196 6.45 13.17 8.91
CA GLY A 196 6.92 12.60 10.20
C GLY A 196 7.97 13.46 10.87
N TYR A 197 8.93 13.98 10.10
CA TYR A 197 9.95 14.88 10.57
C TYR A 197 9.33 16.18 11.13
N VAL A 198 8.47 16.84 10.37
CA VAL A 198 7.79 18.07 10.81
C VAL A 198 6.93 17.81 12.04
N HIS A 199 6.20 16.68 12.08
CA HIS A 199 5.37 16.31 13.23
C HIS A 199 6.15 16.13 14.54
N LEU A 200 7.39 15.64 14.45
CA LEU A 200 8.23 15.40 15.63
C LEU A 200 9.02 16.62 16.09
N HIS A 201 9.42 17.50 15.15
CA HIS A 201 10.36 18.57 15.42
C HIS A 201 9.73 19.98 15.45
N THR A 202 8.43 20.08 15.11
CA THR A 202 7.71 21.36 15.12
C THR A 202 6.35 21.25 15.80
N ASP A 203 5.75 22.39 16.13
CA ASP A 203 4.40 22.46 16.67
C ASP A 203 3.32 22.65 15.59
N MET A 204 3.68 22.51 14.32
CA MET A 204 2.80 22.76 13.18
C MET A 204 1.49 21.97 13.26
N PHE A 205 1.53 20.73 13.74
CA PHE A 205 0.37 19.85 13.88
C PHE A 205 -0.32 19.91 15.27
N LYS A 206 0.10 20.83 16.17
CA LYS A 206 -0.47 20.98 17.51
C LYS A 206 -1.51 22.07 17.61
N SER A 207 -1.98 22.59 16.48
CA SER A 207 -3.00 23.63 16.46
C SER A 207 -4.35 23.14 17.01
N ASN A 208 -5.00 23.97 17.85
CA ASN A 208 -6.38 23.72 18.30
C ASN A 208 -7.42 23.97 17.20
N ASN A 209 -7.04 24.52 16.06
CA ASN A 209 -7.93 24.78 14.93
C ASN A 209 -7.95 23.59 13.97
N TRP A 210 -9.02 22.81 14.00
CA TRP A 210 -9.23 21.68 13.09
C TRP A 210 -9.83 22.09 11.75
N SER A 211 -10.48 23.27 11.66
CA SER A 211 -11.21 23.68 10.45
C SER A 211 -10.29 24.00 9.28
N GLY A 212 -9.14 24.63 9.54
CA GLY A 212 -8.15 24.88 8.50
C GLY A 212 -7.64 23.60 7.82
N PRO A 213 -7.10 22.64 8.59
CA PRO A 213 -6.71 21.33 8.02
C PRO A 213 -7.87 20.60 7.32
N ALA A 214 -9.10 20.68 7.82
CA ALA A 214 -10.26 20.05 7.18
C ALA A 214 -10.55 20.67 5.80
N VAL A 215 -10.55 21.99 5.70
CA VAL A 215 -10.74 22.69 4.42
C VAL A 215 -9.63 22.34 3.42
N ILE A 216 -8.39 22.34 3.86
CA ILE A 216 -7.23 21.98 3.02
C ILE A 216 -7.34 20.53 2.52
N ALA A 217 -7.74 19.58 3.39
CA ALA A 217 -7.97 18.19 3.00
C ALA A 217 -9.10 18.08 1.96
N CYS A 218 -10.21 18.79 2.15
CA CYS A 218 -11.32 18.81 1.19
C CYS A 218 -10.89 19.40 -0.17
N ILE A 219 -10.17 20.53 -0.17
CA ILE A 219 -9.65 21.13 -1.42
C ILE A 219 -8.71 20.14 -2.13
N SER A 220 -7.80 19.50 -1.40
CA SER A 220 -6.88 18.51 -1.96
C SER A 220 -7.63 17.31 -2.54
N PHE A 221 -8.67 16.84 -1.87
CA PHE A 221 -9.50 15.75 -2.38
C PHE A 221 -10.27 16.15 -3.64
N VAL A 222 -10.88 17.34 -3.67
CA VAL A 222 -11.55 17.87 -4.86
C VAL A 222 -10.55 18.03 -6.02
N PHE A 223 -9.33 18.52 -5.74
CA PHE A 223 -8.27 18.63 -6.73
C PHE A 223 -7.94 17.25 -7.35
N MET A 224 -7.81 16.19 -6.56
CA MET A 224 -7.59 14.82 -7.07
C MET A 224 -8.76 14.34 -7.95
N LEU A 225 -10.00 14.71 -7.63
CA LEU A 225 -11.18 14.31 -8.40
C LEU A 225 -11.26 15.01 -9.77
N THR A 226 -10.71 16.21 -9.89
CA THR A 226 -10.90 17.08 -11.06
C THR A 226 -9.67 17.21 -11.95
N THR A 227 -8.49 16.79 -11.45
CA THR A 227 -7.22 16.94 -12.18
C THR A 227 -6.93 15.69 -13.01
N PRO A 228 -6.76 15.82 -14.34
CA PRO A 228 -6.32 14.71 -15.19
C PRO A 228 -4.94 14.17 -14.77
N GLU A 229 -4.72 12.87 -14.90
CA GLU A 229 -3.42 12.23 -14.61
C GLU A 229 -2.36 12.53 -15.67
N THR A 230 -1.99 13.80 -15.85
CA THR A 230 -0.85 14.18 -16.70
C THR A 230 0.48 13.93 -16.01
N ASN A 231 0.52 14.14 -14.69
CA ASN A 231 1.66 13.86 -13.82
C ASN A 231 1.12 13.31 -12.49
N ARG A 232 1.24 12.00 -12.27
CA ARG A 232 0.71 11.30 -11.11
C ARG A 232 1.17 11.91 -9.77
N LEU A 233 2.43 12.28 -9.66
CA LEU A 233 2.96 12.87 -8.43
C LEU A 233 2.26 14.18 -8.06
N ILE A 234 1.96 15.01 -9.05
CA ILE A 234 1.27 16.31 -8.85
C ILE A 234 -0.23 16.07 -8.66
N ALA A 235 -0.83 15.22 -9.49
CA ALA A 235 -2.28 15.00 -9.47
C ALA A 235 -2.72 14.21 -8.20
N TYR A 236 -1.93 13.27 -7.73
CA TYR A 236 -2.31 12.38 -6.64
C TYR A 236 -1.32 12.38 -5.47
N GLY A 237 -0.01 12.31 -5.70
CA GLY A 237 1.00 12.20 -4.64
C GLY A 237 1.04 13.41 -3.70
N VAL A 238 1.09 14.63 -4.25
CA VAL A 238 1.09 15.87 -3.44
C VAL A 238 -0.23 16.02 -2.67
N PRO A 239 -1.42 15.92 -3.29
CA PRO A 239 -2.67 15.96 -2.56
C PRO A 239 -2.81 14.87 -1.51
N ALA A 240 -2.34 13.63 -1.78
CA ALA A 240 -2.30 12.54 -0.79
C ALA A 240 -1.47 12.95 0.44
N ALA A 241 -0.30 13.57 0.23
CA ALA A 241 0.53 14.07 1.32
C ALA A 241 -0.19 15.14 2.15
N VAL A 242 -0.89 16.07 1.49
CA VAL A 242 -1.66 17.12 2.16
C VAL A 242 -2.82 16.53 2.96
N ILE A 243 -3.54 15.55 2.42
CA ILE A 243 -4.64 14.85 3.13
C ILE A 243 -4.09 14.12 4.36
N VAL A 244 -2.98 13.38 4.22
CA VAL A 244 -2.35 12.67 5.34
C VAL A 244 -1.92 13.65 6.44
N ALA A 245 -1.24 14.75 6.07
CA ALA A 245 -0.81 15.78 7.01
C ALA A 245 -2.00 16.43 7.73
N SER A 246 -3.07 16.75 7.01
CA SER A 246 -4.30 17.34 7.56
C SER A 246 -4.98 16.40 8.56
N LEU A 247 -5.08 15.11 8.25
CA LEU A 247 -5.68 14.12 9.16
C LEU A 247 -4.83 13.89 10.41
N ILE A 248 -3.51 13.98 10.31
CA ILE A 248 -2.63 13.96 11.49
C ILE A 248 -2.91 15.18 12.39
N ALA A 249 -3.03 16.37 11.81
CA ALA A 249 -3.33 17.58 12.55
C ALA A 249 -4.70 17.53 13.25
N MET A 250 -5.66 16.81 12.64
CA MET A 250 -7.04 16.69 13.17
C MET A 250 -7.23 15.49 14.12
N ASP A 251 -6.24 14.61 14.32
CA ASP A 251 -6.42 13.34 15.06
C ASP A 251 -6.97 13.56 16.48
N ALA A 252 -6.56 14.63 17.17
CA ALA A 252 -7.03 14.96 18.51
C ALA A 252 -8.52 15.39 18.53
N HIS A 253 -9.06 15.84 17.41
CA HIS A 253 -10.42 16.38 17.29
C HIS A 253 -11.42 15.38 16.71
N ILE A 254 -10.94 14.32 16.02
CA ILE A 254 -11.78 13.32 15.37
C ILE A 254 -11.89 12.07 16.25
N LYS A 255 -13.11 11.79 16.70
CA LYS A 255 -13.41 10.52 17.38
C LYS A 255 -13.57 9.39 16.36
N THR A 256 -12.47 8.73 16.04
CA THR A 256 -12.49 7.56 15.15
C THR A 256 -13.04 6.33 15.87
N PRO A 257 -14.14 5.71 15.41
CA PRO A 257 -14.73 4.54 16.07
C PRO A 257 -13.82 3.30 15.96
N ASP A 258 -13.90 2.41 16.95
CA ASP A 258 -13.01 1.23 17.05
C ASP A 258 -13.17 0.24 15.90
N TRP A 259 -14.39 0.10 15.36
CA TRP A 259 -14.61 -0.76 14.19
C TRP A 259 -13.83 -0.27 12.96
N LEU A 260 -13.75 1.05 12.76
CA LEU A 260 -13.02 1.65 11.64
C LEU A 260 -11.50 1.51 11.83
N VAL A 261 -11.01 1.60 13.08
CA VAL A 261 -9.61 1.30 13.42
C VAL A 261 -9.30 -0.17 13.13
N THR A 262 -10.20 -1.10 13.49
CA THR A 262 -10.03 -2.52 13.19
C THR A 262 -9.96 -2.82 11.70
N LEU A 263 -10.80 -2.15 10.89
CA LEU A 263 -10.72 -2.23 9.43
C LEU A 263 -9.42 -1.66 8.89
N GLY A 264 -8.91 -0.57 9.48
CA GLY A 264 -7.59 -0.02 9.16
C GLY A 264 -6.44 -0.98 9.48
N ASP A 265 -6.53 -1.71 10.58
CA ASP A 265 -5.55 -2.74 10.93
C ASP A 265 -5.54 -3.90 9.92
N SER A 266 -6.70 -4.27 9.36
CA SER A 266 -6.83 -5.30 8.33
C SER A 266 -6.60 -4.80 6.89
N SER A 267 -6.23 -3.52 6.70
CA SER A 267 -6.08 -2.91 5.37
C SER A 267 -5.03 -3.58 4.49
N TYR A 268 -3.97 -4.13 5.07
CA TYR A 268 -2.96 -4.90 4.32
C TYR A 268 -3.52 -6.22 3.81
N SER A 269 -4.21 -6.98 4.66
CA SER A 269 -4.97 -8.16 4.22
C SER A 269 -5.99 -7.80 3.14
N LEU A 270 -6.72 -6.67 3.29
CA LEU A 270 -7.69 -6.21 2.29
C LEU A 270 -7.03 -5.93 0.94
N TYR A 271 -5.87 -5.25 0.96
CA TYR A 271 -5.10 -4.94 -0.24
C TYR A 271 -4.64 -6.18 -1.01
N LEU A 272 -4.37 -7.29 -0.35
CA LEU A 272 -3.93 -8.53 -1.01
C LEU A 272 -5.10 -9.44 -1.39
N VAL A 273 -6.04 -9.65 -0.48
CA VAL A 273 -7.12 -10.63 -0.64
C VAL A 273 -8.15 -10.21 -1.70
N HIS A 274 -8.38 -8.88 -1.88
CA HIS A 274 -9.41 -8.43 -2.81
C HIS A 274 -9.19 -8.96 -4.23
N ARG A 275 -7.93 -9.08 -4.67
CA ARG A 275 -7.64 -9.58 -6.02
C ARG A 275 -8.06 -11.04 -6.18
N ILE A 276 -7.86 -11.84 -5.15
CA ILE A 276 -8.29 -13.25 -5.08
C ILE A 276 -9.83 -13.33 -5.12
N VAL A 277 -10.50 -12.54 -4.28
CA VAL A 277 -11.96 -12.49 -4.20
C VAL A 277 -12.58 -12.05 -5.52
N ILE A 278 -12.07 -11.00 -6.14
CA ILE A 278 -12.55 -10.52 -7.43
C ILE A 278 -12.38 -11.60 -8.49
N THR A 279 -11.21 -12.24 -8.60
CA THR A 279 -10.95 -13.30 -9.55
C THR A 279 -11.89 -14.49 -9.32
N ALA A 280 -12.08 -14.91 -8.08
CA ALA A 280 -13.00 -16.00 -7.74
C ALA A 280 -14.46 -15.68 -8.12
N LEU A 281 -14.89 -14.44 -7.94
CA LEU A 281 -16.26 -14.02 -8.29
C LEU A 281 -16.48 -13.81 -9.78
N THR A 282 -15.47 -13.42 -10.54
CA THR A 282 -15.62 -13.26 -12.00
C THR A 282 -15.95 -14.57 -12.69
N ILE A 283 -15.54 -15.72 -12.16
CA ILE A 283 -15.82 -17.04 -12.71
C ILE A 283 -17.33 -17.33 -12.75
N PRO A 284 -18.07 -17.42 -11.61
CA PRO A 284 -19.51 -17.70 -11.62
C PRO A 284 -20.33 -16.60 -12.29
N PHE A 285 -19.89 -15.33 -12.20
CA PHE A 285 -20.59 -14.22 -12.87
C PHE A 285 -20.52 -14.33 -14.38
N PHE A 286 -19.39 -14.79 -14.94
CA PHE A 286 -19.23 -15.03 -16.36
C PHE A 286 -20.19 -16.13 -16.87
N PHE A 287 -20.28 -17.26 -16.14
CA PHE A 287 -21.11 -18.40 -16.56
C PHE A 287 -22.61 -18.19 -16.35
N ASN A 288 -23.02 -17.40 -15.34
CA ASN A 288 -24.43 -17.24 -14.99
C ASN A 288 -25.06 -15.92 -15.48
N GLY A 289 -24.30 -15.04 -16.15
CA GLY A 289 -24.82 -13.79 -16.71
C GLY A 289 -25.36 -12.80 -15.66
N TYR A 290 -24.81 -12.81 -14.46
CA TYR A 290 -25.26 -11.88 -13.42
C TYR A 290 -24.91 -10.43 -13.76
N SER A 291 -25.70 -9.48 -13.21
CA SER A 291 -25.48 -8.05 -13.36
C SER A 291 -24.11 -7.62 -12.87
N HIS A 292 -23.40 -6.80 -13.67
CA HIS A 292 -22.08 -6.26 -13.33
C HIS A 292 -22.06 -5.53 -11.96
N MET A 293 -23.11 -4.77 -11.65
CA MET A 293 -23.25 -4.08 -10.37
C MET A 293 -23.28 -5.06 -9.19
N LYS A 294 -23.99 -6.19 -9.32
CA LYS A 294 -23.99 -7.24 -8.27
C LYS A 294 -22.59 -7.80 -8.07
N GLY A 295 -21.80 -7.98 -9.12
CA GLY A 295 -20.40 -8.41 -9.05
C GLY A 295 -19.52 -7.43 -8.29
N VAL A 296 -19.63 -6.14 -8.59
CA VAL A 296 -18.91 -5.08 -7.88
C VAL A 296 -19.28 -5.05 -6.40
N LEU A 297 -20.56 -5.01 -6.08
CA LEU A 297 -21.03 -4.97 -4.68
C LEU A 297 -20.59 -6.22 -3.91
N ALA A 298 -20.77 -7.40 -4.48
CA ALA A 298 -20.36 -8.67 -3.86
C ALA A 298 -18.85 -8.68 -3.62
N SER A 299 -18.03 -8.27 -4.60
CA SER A 299 -16.58 -8.24 -4.45
C SER A 299 -16.13 -7.25 -3.37
N CYS A 300 -16.75 -6.08 -3.26
CA CYS A 300 -16.45 -5.12 -2.20
C CYS A 300 -16.76 -5.69 -0.81
N VAL A 301 -17.97 -6.19 -0.61
CA VAL A 301 -18.41 -6.75 0.68
C VAL A 301 -17.57 -7.97 1.07
N LEU A 302 -17.42 -8.93 0.17
CA LEU A 302 -16.68 -10.16 0.45
C LEU A 302 -15.18 -9.91 0.64
N SER A 303 -14.58 -8.93 -0.04
CA SER A 303 -13.19 -8.55 0.19
C SER A 303 -12.97 -7.98 1.58
N VAL A 304 -13.88 -7.14 2.08
CA VAL A 304 -13.81 -6.61 3.45
C VAL A 304 -13.97 -7.74 4.47
N ILE A 305 -14.95 -8.62 4.31
CA ILE A 305 -15.16 -9.76 5.19
C ILE A 305 -13.92 -10.68 5.20
N ALA A 306 -13.44 -11.08 4.01
CA ALA A 306 -12.27 -11.94 3.87
C ALA A 306 -11.01 -11.30 4.48
N SER A 307 -10.86 -9.98 4.37
CA SER A 307 -9.72 -9.27 4.96
C SER A 307 -9.71 -9.30 6.48
N VAL A 308 -10.86 -9.12 7.12
CA VAL A 308 -10.98 -9.19 8.58
C VAL A 308 -10.71 -10.61 9.07
N ILE A 309 -11.20 -11.61 8.36
CA ILE A 309 -10.94 -13.04 8.65
C ILE A 309 -9.44 -13.32 8.52
N MET A 310 -8.83 -12.97 7.39
CA MET A 310 -7.39 -13.15 7.14
C MET A 310 -6.54 -12.46 8.20
N TYR A 311 -6.87 -11.21 8.54
CA TYR A 311 -6.15 -10.45 9.58
C TYR A 311 -6.22 -11.15 10.94
N ARG A 312 -7.41 -11.60 11.36
CA ARG A 312 -7.62 -12.20 12.69
C ARG A 312 -7.03 -13.60 12.79
N ILE A 313 -7.17 -14.41 11.75
CA ILE A 313 -6.80 -15.84 11.77
C ILE A 313 -5.34 -16.05 11.37
N PHE A 314 -4.80 -15.25 10.46
CA PHE A 314 -3.47 -15.48 9.90
C PHE A 314 -2.49 -14.32 10.16
N GLU A 315 -2.75 -13.11 9.64
CA GLU A 315 -1.79 -12.00 9.68
C GLU A 315 -1.33 -11.67 11.10
N ARG A 316 -2.27 -11.38 11.99
CA ARG A 316 -1.97 -10.99 13.38
C ARG A 316 -1.34 -12.14 14.19
N PRO A 317 -1.85 -13.39 14.19
CA PRO A 317 -1.23 -14.50 14.90
C PRO A 317 0.16 -14.84 14.40
N VAL A 318 0.36 -14.98 13.09
CA VAL A 318 1.66 -15.32 12.49
C VAL A 318 2.70 -14.23 12.77
N THR A 319 2.35 -12.96 12.59
CA THR A 319 3.25 -11.84 12.92
C THR A 319 3.65 -11.84 14.39
N ARG A 320 2.72 -12.14 15.30
CA ARG A 320 3.03 -12.23 16.74
C ARG A 320 3.94 -13.42 17.06
N LEU A 321 3.64 -14.59 16.49
CA LEU A 321 4.42 -15.81 16.68
C LEU A 321 5.88 -15.59 16.24
N LEU A 322 6.09 -15.06 15.04
CA LEU A 322 7.44 -14.81 14.50
C LEU A 322 8.21 -13.79 15.36
N LYS A 323 7.56 -12.71 15.78
CA LYS A 323 8.20 -11.71 16.67
C LYS A 323 8.53 -12.27 18.05
N SER A 324 7.65 -13.07 18.63
CA SER A 324 7.90 -13.68 19.96
C SER A 324 8.98 -14.76 19.89
N GLY A 325 9.00 -15.57 18.82
CA GLY A 325 10.06 -16.55 18.56
C GLY A 325 11.43 -15.89 18.45
N TYR A 326 11.53 -14.83 17.63
CA TYR A 326 12.78 -14.08 17.49
C TYR A 326 13.25 -13.46 18.83
N ALA A 327 12.34 -12.86 19.61
CA ALA A 327 12.68 -12.27 20.90
C ALA A 327 13.18 -13.31 21.93
N LYS A 328 12.76 -14.56 21.84
CA LYS A 328 13.28 -15.66 22.68
C LYS A 328 14.71 -16.05 22.26
N ILE A 329 14.96 -16.14 20.95
CA ILE A 329 16.31 -16.46 20.41
C ILE A 329 17.31 -15.36 20.80
N GLU A 330 16.91 -14.07 20.71
CA GLU A 330 17.78 -12.93 21.06
C GLU A 330 18.15 -12.90 22.55
N LYS A 331 17.34 -13.49 23.43
CA LYS A 331 17.55 -13.56 24.88
C LYS A 331 18.22 -14.84 25.36
N ALA A 332 18.37 -15.85 24.50
CA ALA A 332 19.04 -17.10 24.85
C ALA A 332 20.54 -16.81 25.09
N PRO A 333 21.13 -17.26 26.20
CA PRO A 333 22.56 -17.15 26.42
C PRO A 333 23.32 -17.94 25.33
N ALA A 334 24.39 -17.35 24.81
CA ALA A 334 25.28 -17.97 23.84
C ALA A 334 26.05 -19.14 24.46
#